data_2314859a5183c95903b8c77085f8dd2e
#
_entry.id   2314859a5183c95903b8c77085f8dd2e
#
_cell.length_a   1.000
_cell.length_b   1.000
_cell.length_c   1.000
_cell.angle_alpha   90.00
_cell.angle_beta   90.00
_cell.angle_gamma   90.00
#
_symmetry.space_group_name_H-M   'P 1'
#
loop_
_entity.id
_entity.type
_entity.pdbx_description
1 polymer ?
#
loop_
_entity_poly.entity_id
_entity_poly.type
_entity_poly.pdbx_seq_one_letter_code
_entity_poly.pdbx_strand_id
1 'polypeptide(L)'
;MTYQSGPSLKECQKQTLYGTILGGSSIIRPDRGKNCYLAMRDSNRTWLNYKIEVMSDFFKKDADCIKLDKNTFRCYSVAYPIFNEVYLKFYRDGKKFVNREVLEILTDEAWMTWFLDAGKKSKRKAYLRTHKFGEDGTKLIAEYFNSLDCDCAAHVARGRHEIVFSNKGAHELLKYVAPKIPECMLKFFD
;
A
#
# COMPACT_ATOMS: atom_id res chain seq x y z
N MET A 1 21.83 11.23 26.13
CA MET A 1 21.41 11.21 24.72
C MET A 1 19.90 11.17 24.71
N THR A 2 19.28 12.32 24.49
CA THR A 2 17.83 12.44 24.37
C THR A 2 17.41 11.72 23.09
N TYR A 3 16.66 10.63 23.22
CA TYR A 3 15.95 10.02 22.10
C TYR A 3 14.93 11.02 21.59
N GLN A 4 15.22 11.68 20.48
CA GLN A 4 14.15 12.37 19.76
C GLN A 4 13.15 11.30 19.29
N SER A 5 11.99 11.29 19.94
CA SER A 5 10.84 10.57 19.44
C SER A 5 10.53 11.17 18.05
N GLY A 6 10.62 10.35 17.01
CA GLY A 6 10.25 10.78 15.66
C GLY A 6 8.79 11.24 15.56
N PRO A 7 8.36 11.74 14.40
CA PRO A 7 6.97 12.14 14.21
C PRO A 7 6.02 10.97 14.45
N SER A 8 4.86 11.25 15.05
CA SER A 8 3.76 10.29 15.17
C SER A 8 2.97 10.24 13.86
N LEU A 9 2.43 9.08 13.50
CA LEU A 9 1.54 8.92 12.35
C LEU A 9 0.15 9.49 12.67
N LYS A 10 -0.28 10.49 11.90
CA LYS A 10 -1.69 10.89 11.83
C LYS A 10 -2.50 9.79 11.16
N GLU A 11 -3.81 9.70 11.39
CA GLU A 11 -4.62 8.59 10.85
C GLU A 11 -4.56 8.53 9.31
N CYS A 12 -4.70 9.66 8.60
CA CYS A 12 -4.58 9.69 7.15
C CYS A 12 -3.20 9.21 6.65
N GLN A 13 -2.12 9.60 7.33
CA GLN A 13 -0.76 9.14 7.02
C GLN A 13 -0.61 7.63 7.24
N LYS A 14 -1.17 7.11 8.33
CA LYS A 14 -1.16 5.69 8.67
C LYS A 14 -1.90 4.87 7.61
N GLN A 15 -3.09 5.30 7.20
CA GLN A 15 -3.88 4.61 6.19
C GLN A 15 -3.20 4.65 4.81
N THR A 16 -2.66 5.80 4.40
CA THR A 16 -1.86 5.90 3.17
C THR A 16 -0.63 4.99 3.23
N LEU A 17 0.08 4.94 4.36
CA LEU A 17 1.23 4.07 4.57
C LEU A 17 0.85 2.58 4.45
N TYR A 18 -0.25 2.16 5.07
CA TYR A 18 -0.71 0.77 5.04
C TYR A 18 -1.10 0.35 3.63
N GLY A 19 -1.91 1.16 2.93
CA GLY A 19 -2.25 0.92 1.53
C GLY A 19 -1.01 0.86 0.62
N THR A 20 -0.05 1.75 0.83
CA THR A 20 1.24 1.78 0.11
C THR A 20 2.06 0.50 0.33
N ILE A 21 2.12 -0.03 1.56
CA ILE A 21 2.83 -1.28 1.86
C ILE A 21 2.11 -2.47 1.21
N LEU A 22 0.79 -2.53 1.33
CA LEU A 22 -0.02 -3.58 0.70
C LEU A 22 0.10 -3.54 -0.83
N GLY A 23 0.15 -2.34 -1.40
CA GLY A 23 0.25 -2.10 -2.84
C GLY A 23 1.58 -2.44 -3.48
N GLY A 24 2.68 -2.41 -2.73
CA GLY A 24 3.96 -2.76 -3.37
C GLY A 24 5.21 -2.17 -2.76
N SER A 25 5.11 -1.07 -2.05
CA SER A 25 6.25 -0.45 -1.33
C SER A 25 6.69 -1.31 -0.15
N SER A 26 7.85 -1.05 0.40
CA SER A 26 8.43 -1.90 1.45
C SER A 26 8.93 -1.07 2.62
N ILE A 27 8.78 -1.63 3.83
CA ILE A 27 9.54 -1.18 4.98
C ILE A 27 10.85 -1.98 4.98
N ILE A 28 11.95 -1.27 4.98
CA ILE A 28 13.29 -1.85 4.96
C ILE A 28 13.87 -1.81 6.38
N ARG A 29 14.28 -2.96 6.86
CA ARG A 29 15.08 -3.11 8.07
C ARG A 29 16.55 -3.14 7.65
N PRO A 30 17.35 -2.11 7.97
CA PRO A 30 18.74 -2.08 7.56
C PRO A 30 19.59 -3.06 8.39
N ASP A 31 20.63 -3.62 7.77
CA ASP A 31 21.59 -4.48 8.47
C ASP A 31 22.34 -3.71 9.56
N ARG A 32 22.62 -2.44 9.28
CA ARG A 32 23.25 -1.51 10.21
C ARG A 32 22.33 -0.32 10.47
N GLY A 33 21.90 -0.17 11.70
CA GLY A 33 20.96 0.90 12.09
C GLY A 33 19.88 0.37 13.02
N LYS A 34 19.26 1.31 13.77
CA LYS A 34 18.23 0.94 14.78
C LYS A 34 16.82 0.95 14.22
N ASN A 35 16.57 1.79 13.21
CA ASN A 35 15.23 2.06 12.74
C ASN A 35 15.04 1.66 11.28
N CYS A 36 13.88 1.11 11.00
CA CYS A 36 13.42 0.86 9.66
C CYS A 36 13.08 2.18 8.93
N TYR A 37 12.94 2.10 7.61
CA TYR A 37 12.51 3.20 6.75
C TYR A 37 11.58 2.70 5.64
N LEU A 38 10.75 3.60 5.12
CA LEU A 38 9.88 3.31 3.99
C LEU A 38 10.63 3.48 2.67
N ALA A 39 10.55 2.47 1.82
CA ALA A 39 11.03 2.50 0.44
C ALA A 39 9.84 2.42 -0.52
N MET A 40 9.61 3.47 -1.28
CA MET A 40 8.55 3.54 -2.30
C MET A 40 9.13 3.48 -3.71
N ARG A 41 8.40 2.87 -4.61
CA ARG A 41 8.71 2.81 -6.05
C ARG A 41 7.42 2.86 -6.85
N ASP A 42 7.39 3.70 -7.87
CA ASP A 42 6.25 3.83 -8.77
C ASP A 42 6.70 4.24 -10.18
N SER A 43 5.93 3.88 -11.20
CA SER A 43 6.10 4.40 -12.56
C SER A 43 5.43 5.77 -12.75
N ASN A 44 4.50 6.13 -11.88
CA ASN A 44 3.79 7.40 -11.89
C ASN A 44 4.39 8.36 -10.83
N ARG A 45 5.14 9.37 -11.30
CA ARG A 45 5.76 10.38 -10.42
C ARG A 45 4.71 11.20 -9.67
N THR A 46 3.60 11.53 -10.29
CA THR A 46 2.53 12.32 -9.67
C THR A 46 1.93 11.59 -8.47
N TRP A 47 1.67 10.29 -8.61
CA TRP A 47 1.18 9.45 -7.53
C TRP A 47 2.21 9.31 -6.40
N LEU A 48 3.48 9.16 -6.73
CA LEU A 48 4.54 9.10 -5.74
C LEU A 48 4.66 10.41 -4.96
N ASN A 49 4.59 11.57 -5.65
CA ASN A 49 4.58 12.89 -5.03
C ASN A 49 3.42 13.04 -4.04
N TYR A 50 2.20 12.68 -4.44
CA TYR A 50 1.04 12.74 -3.55
C TYR A 50 1.27 11.96 -2.24
N LYS A 51 1.77 10.73 -2.34
CA LYS A 51 2.08 9.92 -1.15
C LYS A 51 3.15 10.57 -0.26
N ILE A 52 4.15 11.21 -0.85
CA ILE A 52 5.19 11.96 -0.11
C ILE A 52 4.59 13.18 0.58
N GLU A 53 3.73 13.94 -0.09
CA GLU A 53 3.05 15.11 0.48
C GLU A 53 2.20 14.72 1.70
N VAL A 54 1.38 13.67 1.59
CA VAL A 54 0.60 13.15 2.72
C VAL A 54 1.50 12.74 3.89
N MET A 55 2.64 12.14 3.60
CA MET A 55 3.59 11.62 4.59
C MET A 55 4.81 12.54 4.78
N SER A 56 4.69 13.84 4.51
CA SER A 56 5.81 14.79 4.45
C SER A 56 6.67 14.85 5.72
N ASP A 57 6.07 14.60 6.89
CA ASP A 57 6.78 14.57 8.18
C ASP A 57 7.89 13.49 8.23
N PHE A 58 7.84 12.51 7.34
CA PHE A 58 8.77 11.37 7.29
C PHE A 58 9.85 11.50 6.21
N PHE A 59 9.83 12.57 5.41
CA PHE A 59 10.79 12.81 4.35
C PHE A 59 11.65 14.05 4.61
N LYS A 60 12.83 14.12 4.02
CA LYS A 60 13.69 15.31 4.12
C LYS A 60 13.06 16.47 3.36
N LYS A 61 12.93 17.62 3.99
CA LYS A 61 12.28 18.83 3.42
C LYS A 61 13.07 19.46 2.27
N ASP A 62 14.40 19.35 2.29
CA ASP A 62 15.29 20.14 1.41
C ASP A 62 15.90 19.32 0.25
N ALA A 63 15.44 18.10 0.01
CA ALA A 63 15.98 17.26 -1.04
C ALA A 63 14.87 16.77 -1.97
N ASP A 64 15.09 16.83 -3.29
CA ASP A 64 14.31 16.02 -4.21
C ASP A 64 14.56 14.55 -3.85
N CYS A 65 13.66 14.00 -3.02
CA CYS A 65 13.79 12.64 -2.53
C CYS A 65 13.42 11.60 -3.60
N ILE A 66 12.90 12.05 -4.76
CA ILE A 66 12.53 11.18 -5.86
C ILE A 66 13.68 11.04 -6.85
N LYS A 67 14.16 9.82 -7.02
CA LYS A 67 15.18 9.48 -8.00
C LYS A 67 14.59 8.62 -9.11
N LEU A 68 14.93 8.95 -10.36
CA LEU A 68 14.61 8.09 -11.50
C LEU A 68 15.55 6.88 -11.50
N ASP A 69 14.98 5.68 -11.57
CA ASP A 69 15.70 4.42 -11.70
C ASP A 69 15.09 3.60 -12.83
N LYS A 70 15.78 3.58 -13.97
CA LYS A 70 15.28 3.04 -15.23
C LYS A 70 13.94 3.72 -15.60
N ASN A 71 12.84 2.99 -15.60
CA ASN A 71 11.51 3.48 -15.96
C ASN A 71 10.61 3.69 -14.74
N THR A 72 11.18 3.82 -13.55
CA THR A 72 10.43 4.00 -12.30
C THR A 72 11.08 5.06 -11.42
N PHE A 73 10.27 5.68 -10.59
CA PHE A 73 10.70 6.64 -9.58
C PHE A 73 10.84 5.93 -8.24
N ARG A 74 11.87 6.25 -7.49
CA ARG A 74 12.12 5.72 -6.14
C ARG A 74 12.24 6.84 -5.14
N CYS A 75 11.76 6.59 -3.93
CA CYS A 75 11.89 7.48 -2.80
C CYS A 75 12.09 6.71 -1.50
N TYR A 76 12.85 7.30 -0.58
CA TYR A 76 13.12 6.72 0.73
C TYR A 76 12.80 7.73 1.82
N SER A 77 12.07 7.30 2.84
CA SER A 77 11.86 8.12 4.03
C SER A 77 13.12 8.21 4.89
N VAL A 78 13.11 9.11 5.86
CA VAL A 78 14.04 9.06 7.00
C VAL A 78 13.69 7.82 7.84
N ALA A 79 14.69 7.25 8.48
CA ALA A 79 14.52 6.09 9.37
C ALA A 79 14.00 6.56 10.74
N TYR A 80 12.81 6.09 11.14
CA TYR A 80 12.16 6.44 12.41
C TYR A 80 11.69 5.21 13.18
N PRO A 81 11.61 5.28 14.53
CA PRO A 81 11.12 4.18 15.37
C PRO A 81 9.74 3.65 14.96
N ILE A 82 8.84 4.54 14.53
CA ILE A 82 7.48 4.16 14.09
C ILE A 82 7.48 3.12 12.97
N PHE A 83 8.47 3.14 12.07
CA PHE A 83 8.57 2.13 11.02
C PHE A 83 9.00 0.75 11.54
N ASN A 84 9.58 0.65 12.74
CA ASN A 84 9.81 -0.66 13.36
C ASN A 84 8.49 -1.31 13.78
N GLU A 85 7.57 -0.53 14.33
CA GLU A 85 6.23 -1.01 14.71
C GLU A 85 5.44 -1.44 13.47
N VAL A 86 5.51 -0.63 12.39
CA VAL A 86 4.88 -0.96 11.11
C VAL A 86 5.51 -2.21 10.50
N TYR A 87 6.85 -2.36 10.60
CA TYR A 87 7.52 -3.58 10.13
C TYR A 87 6.96 -4.83 10.81
N LEU A 88 6.82 -4.82 12.13
CA LEU A 88 6.30 -5.96 12.89
C LEU A 88 4.85 -6.33 12.52
N LYS A 89 4.05 -5.36 12.02
CA LYS A 89 2.68 -5.62 11.55
C LYS A 89 2.63 -6.30 10.18
N PHE A 90 3.57 -5.98 9.28
CA PHE A 90 3.52 -6.38 7.87
C PHE A 90 4.60 -7.38 7.46
N TYR A 91 5.51 -7.77 8.37
CA TYR A 91 6.60 -8.68 8.05
C TYR A 91 6.76 -9.75 9.11
N ARG A 92 6.94 -11.00 8.68
CA ARG A 92 7.32 -12.15 9.48
C ARG A 92 8.50 -12.84 8.78
N ASP A 93 9.59 -13.07 9.51
CA ASP A 93 10.83 -13.68 8.98
C ASP A 93 11.35 -12.99 7.70
N GLY A 94 11.29 -11.66 7.68
CA GLY A 94 11.72 -10.84 6.54
C GLY A 94 10.79 -10.83 5.33
N LYS A 95 9.71 -11.62 5.36
CA LYS A 95 8.71 -11.71 4.27
C LYS A 95 7.46 -10.92 4.62
N LYS A 96 6.88 -10.27 3.62
CA LYS A 96 5.57 -9.63 3.80
C LYS A 96 4.51 -10.69 4.11
N PHE A 97 3.68 -10.37 5.08
CA PHE A 97 2.49 -11.15 5.37
C PHE A 97 1.31 -10.22 5.62
N VAL A 98 0.12 -10.78 5.59
CA VAL A 98 -1.12 -10.11 5.96
C VAL A 98 -1.88 -11.00 6.94
N ASN A 99 -2.55 -10.38 7.91
CA ASN A 99 -3.43 -11.06 8.83
C ASN A 99 -4.77 -10.32 8.92
N ARG A 100 -5.76 -10.93 9.55
CA ARG A 100 -7.11 -10.38 9.68
C ARG A 100 -7.10 -9.05 10.43
N GLU A 101 -6.31 -8.93 11.50
CA GLU A 101 -6.21 -7.71 12.30
C GLU A 101 -5.74 -6.50 11.48
N VAL A 102 -4.77 -6.71 10.58
CA VAL A 102 -4.31 -5.65 9.67
C VAL A 102 -5.41 -5.25 8.68
N LEU A 103 -6.14 -6.21 8.13
CA LEU A 103 -7.21 -5.94 7.16
C LEU A 103 -8.36 -5.17 7.80
N GLU A 104 -8.75 -5.51 9.03
CA GLU A 104 -9.89 -4.91 9.75
C GLU A 104 -9.65 -3.46 10.19
N ILE A 105 -8.41 -3.00 10.28
CA ILE A 105 -8.09 -1.61 10.61
C ILE A 105 -7.91 -0.71 9.38
N LEU A 106 -8.06 -1.25 8.16
CA LEU A 106 -7.97 -0.46 6.94
C LEU A 106 -9.24 0.37 6.74
N THR A 107 -9.03 1.59 6.28
CA THR A 107 -10.11 2.47 5.84
C THR A 107 -10.11 2.62 4.32
N ASP A 108 -11.09 3.37 3.81
CA ASP A 108 -11.24 3.67 2.39
C ASP A 108 -9.97 4.30 1.79
N GLU A 109 -9.24 5.12 2.57
CA GLU A 109 -7.95 5.71 2.16
C GLU A 109 -6.89 4.63 1.92
N ALA A 110 -6.83 3.61 2.78
CA ALA A 110 -5.89 2.51 2.59
C ALA A 110 -6.28 1.66 1.38
N TRP A 111 -7.57 1.38 1.18
CA TRP A 111 -8.06 0.63 0.02
C TRP A 111 -7.81 1.39 -1.28
N MET A 112 -8.09 2.69 -1.31
CA MET A 112 -7.78 3.56 -2.45
C MET A 112 -6.29 3.53 -2.78
N THR A 113 -5.44 3.73 -1.78
CA THR A 113 -3.98 3.73 -1.97
C THR A 113 -3.50 2.36 -2.46
N TRP A 114 -4.00 1.26 -1.87
CA TRP A 114 -3.67 -0.09 -2.29
C TRP A 114 -4.14 -0.38 -3.72
N PHE A 115 -5.36 0.04 -4.06
CA PHE A 115 -5.92 -0.16 -5.39
C PHE A 115 -5.16 0.65 -6.46
N LEU A 116 -4.78 1.89 -6.18
CA LEU A 116 -3.98 2.69 -7.12
C LEU A 116 -2.56 2.13 -7.32
N ASP A 117 -1.96 1.52 -6.29
CA ASP A 117 -0.63 0.90 -6.38
C ASP A 117 -0.64 -0.48 -7.07
N ALA A 118 -1.65 -1.29 -6.84
CA ALA A 118 -1.64 -2.72 -7.22
C ALA A 118 -2.90 -3.18 -7.97
N GLY A 119 -3.92 -2.33 -8.04
CA GLY A 119 -5.18 -2.65 -8.69
C GLY A 119 -5.16 -2.41 -10.20
N LYS A 120 -6.16 -2.97 -10.84
CA LYS A 120 -6.50 -2.73 -12.23
C LYS A 120 -8.01 -2.83 -12.40
N LYS A 121 -8.59 -1.82 -13.02
CA LYS A 121 -10.00 -1.81 -13.43
C LYS A 121 -10.14 -2.30 -14.87
N SER A 122 -11.17 -3.02 -15.16
CA SER A 122 -11.64 -3.32 -16.52
C SER A 122 -13.14 -3.02 -16.62
N LYS A 123 -13.75 -3.14 -17.82
CA LYS A 123 -15.16 -2.78 -18.03
C LYS A 123 -16.14 -3.48 -17.05
N ARG A 124 -15.85 -4.70 -16.61
CA ARG A 124 -16.76 -5.53 -15.80
C ARG A 124 -16.09 -6.18 -14.58
N LYS A 125 -14.81 -5.93 -14.35
CA LYS A 125 -14.04 -6.58 -13.29
C LYS A 125 -13.01 -5.61 -12.71
N ALA A 126 -12.61 -5.88 -11.49
CA ALA A 126 -11.41 -5.30 -10.93
C ALA A 126 -10.45 -6.42 -10.51
N TYR A 127 -9.18 -6.09 -10.45
CA TYR A 127 -8.11 -7.02 -10.09
C TYR A 127 -7.24 -6.33 -9.05
N LEU A 128 -6.76 -7.09 -8.08
CA LEU A 128 -5.82 -6.60 -7.07
C LEU A 128 -4.66 -7.59 -6.94
N ARG A 129 -3.46 -7.16 -7.27
CA ARG A 129 -2.25 -8.00 -7.20
C ARG A 129 -1.85 -8.25 -5.75
N THR A 130 -1.71 -9.51 -5.39
CA THR A 130 -1.44 -9.98 -4.02
C THR A 130 -0.26 -10.95 -3.93
N HIS A 131 0.51 -11.11 -5.01
CA HIS A 131 1.59 -12.11 -5.13
C HIS A 131 2.63 -12.05 -3.99
N LYS A 132 2.78 -10.90 -3.32
CA LYS A 132 3.73 -10.73 -2.20
C LYS A 132 3.27 -11.42 -0.91
N PHE A 133 2.01 -11.80 -0.82
CA PHE A 133 1.41 -12.43 0.36
C PHE A 133 1.27 -13.95 0.22
N GLY A 134 1.68 -14.51 -0.94
CA GLY A 134 1.52 -15.92 -1.23
C GLY A 134 0.06 -16.34 -1.41
N GLU A 135 -0.18 -17.65 -1.46
CA GLU A 135 -1.51 -18.20 -1.66
C GLU A 135 -2.41 -17.98 -0.45
N ASP A 136 -1.93 -18.28 0.77
CA ASP A 136 -2.72 -18.15 2.00
C ASP A 136 -3.12 -16.70 2.27
N GLY A 137 -2.17 -15.76 2.11
CA GLY A 137 -2.48 -14.34 2.24
C GLY A 137 -3.45 -13.84 1.18
N THR A 138 -3.39 -14.38 -0.05
CA THR A 138 -4.34 -14.04 -1.11
C THR A 138 -5.74 -14.57 -0.78
N LYS A 139 -5.87 -15.80 -0.26
CA LYS A 139 -7.16 -16.35 0.19
C LYS A 139 -7.75 -15.53 1.33
N LEU A 140 -6.95 -15.18 2.33
CA LEU A 140 -7.38 -14.35 3.45
C LEU A 140 -7.89 -12.97 3.00
N ILE A 141 -7.22 -12.35 2.02
CA ILE A 141 -7.64 -11.07 1.45
C ILE A 141 -8.99 -11.24 0.71
N ALA A 142 -9.18 -12.33 -0.04
CA ALA A 142 -10.45 -12.61 -0.71
C ALA A 142 -11.59 -12.80 0.30
N GLU A 143 -11.38 -13.56 1.35
CA GLU A 143 -12.34 -13.75 2.45
C GLU A 143 -12.71 -12.42 3.12
N TYR A 144 -11.72 -11.56 3.35
CA TYR A 144 -11.94 -10.23 3.90
C TYR A 144 -12.85 -9.39 2.98
N PHE A 145 -12.54 -9.26 1.70
CA PHE A 145 -13.36 -8.48 0.78
C PHE A 145 -14.76 -9.08 0.61
N ASN A 146 -14.90 -10.40 0.58
CA ASN A 146 -16.21 -11.06 0.55
C ASN A 146 -17.05 -10.76 1.81
N SER A 147 -16.42 -10.61 2.98
CA SER A 147 -17.12 -10.21 4.21
C SER A 147 -17.63 -8.75 4.19
N LEU A 148 -17.23 -7.97 3.19
CA LEU A 148 -17.65 -6.59 2.92
C LEU A 148 -18.54 -6.49 1.65
N ASP A 149 -19.16 -7.60 1.24
CA ASP A 149 -19.99 -7.70 0.03
C ASP A 149 -19.25 -7.41 -1.29
N CYS A 150 -17.93 -7.31 -1.27
CA CYS A 150 -17.10 -7.15 -2.46
C CYS A 150 -16.81 -8.51 -3.10
N ASP A 151 -17.81 -9.14 -3.72
CA ASP A 151 -17.75 -10.47 -4.32
C ASP A 151 -16.47 -10.68 -5.17
N CYS A 152 -15.59 -11.55 -4.71
CA CYS A 152 -14.29 -11.80 -5.34
C CYS A 152 -13.77 -13.21 -5.07
N ALA A 153 -12.79 -13.62 -5.87
CA ALA A 153 -12.08 -14.89 -5.72
C ALA A 153 -10.57 -14.69 -5.76
N ALA A 154 -9.85 -15.50 -4.99
CA ALA A 154 -8.42 -15.65 -5.11
C ALA A 154 -8.10 -16.42 -6.42
N HIS A 155 -7.27 -15.86 -7.26
CA HIS A 155 -6.85 -16.46 -8.53
C HIS A 155 -5.33 -16.62 -8.56
N VAL A 156 -4.91 -17.85 -8.87
CA VAL A 156 -3.50 -18.20 -9.05
C VAL A 156 -3.26 -18.49 -10.53
N ALA A 157 -2.54 -17.61 -11.20
CA ALA A 157 -2.21 -17.77 -12.61
C ALA A 157 -0.71 -17.65 -12.83
N ARG A 158 -0.07 -18.69 -13.38
CA ARG A 158 1.35 -18.70 -13.78
C ARG A 158 2.30 -18.19 -12.67
N GLY A 159 2.09 -18.60 -11.42
CA GLY A 159 2.87 -18.19 -10.24
C GLY A 159 2.60 -16.75 -9.77
N ARG A 160 1.55 -16.11 -10.25
CA ARG A 160 1.05 -14.82 -9.76
C ARG A 160 -0.23 -15.04 -8.97
N HIS A 161 -0.33 -14.40 -7.82
CA HIS A 161 -1.53 -14.39 -7.00
C HIS A 161 -2.22 -13.03 -7.14
N GLU A 162 -3.52 -13.05 -7.38
CA GLU A 162 -4.34 -11.84 -7.46
C GLU A 162 -5.76 -12.13 -6.97
N ILE A 163 -6.45 -11.08 -6.54
CA ILE A 163 -7.88 -11.08 -6.29
C ILE A 163 -8.58 -10.65 -7.58
N VAL A 164 -9.58 -11.39 -7.98
CA VAL A 164 -10.46 -11.05 -9.12
C VAL A 164 -11.84 -10.74 -8.59
N PHE A 165 -12.23 -9.49 -8.64
CA PHE A 165 -13.57 -9.04 -8.27
C PHE A 165 -14.53 -9.29 -9.44
N SER A 166 -15.70 -9.86 -9.14
CA SER A 166 -16.80 -9.95 -10.11
C SER A 166 -17.29 -8.56 -10.52
N ASN A 167 -18.24 -8.49 -11.47
CA ASN A 167 -18.85 -7.20 -11.83
C ASN A 167 -19.52 -6.52 -10.63
N LYS A 168 -20.26 -7.30 -9.81
CA LYS A 168 -20.88 -6.81 -8.57
C LYS A 168 -19.82 -6.38 -7.56
N GLY A 169 -18.84 -7.25 -7.28
CA GLY A 169 -17.79 -6.96 -6.31
C GLY A 169 -16.90 -5.78 -6.69
N ALA A 170 -16.59 -5.60 -7.98
CA ALA A 170 -15.88 -4.43 -8.47
C ALA A 170 -16.69 -3.14 -8.25
N HIS A 171 -18.00 -3.18 -8.47
CA HIS A 171 -18.87 -2.04 -8.21
C HIS A 171 -18.89 -1.68 -6.72
N GLU A 172 -19.03 -2.67 -5.83
CA GLU A 172 -19.01 -2.44 -4.39
C GLU A 172 -17.64 -1.88 -3.92
N LEU A 173 -16.53 -2.49 -4.33
CA LEU A 173 -15.18 -1.97 -4.02
C LEU A 173 -15.01 -0.52 -4.46
N LEU A 174 -15.47 -0.17 -5.67
CA LEU A 174 -15.32 1.16 -6.21
C LEU A 174 -16.15 2.22 -5.50
N LYS A 175 -17.24 1.87 -4.79
CA LYS A 175 -17.97 2.81 -3.92
C LYS A 175 -17.09 3.37 -2.79
N TYR A 176 -16.16 2.57 -2.27
CA TYR A 176 -15.22 2.99 -1.24
C TYR A 176 -13.98 3.70 -1.83
N VAL A 177 -13.46 3.16 -2.93
CA VAL A 177 -12.21 3.65 -3.53
C VAL A 177 -12.39 4.97 -4.28
N ALA A 178 -13.42 5.06 -5.15
CA ALA A 178 -13.57 6.19 -6.06
C ALA A 178 -13.71 7.56 -5.37
N PRO A 179 -14.47 7.70 -4.26
CA PRO A 179 -14.60 9.01 -3.57
C PRO A 179 -13.30 9.50 -2.94
N LYS A 180 -12.30 8.63 -2.77
CA LYS A 180 -11.02 8.94 -2.12
C LYS A 180 -9.89 9.22 -3.10
N ILE A 181 -10.10 8.98 -4.40
CA ILE A 181 -9.07 9.20 -5.42
C ILE A 181 -8.72 10.69 -5.48
N PRO A 182 -7.44 11.05 -5.28
CA PRO A 182 -7.03 12.44 -5.37
C PRO A 182 -7.16 12.96 -6.80
N GLU A 183 -7.46 14.24 -6.94
CA GLU A 183 -7.69 14.90 -8.23
C GLU A 183 -6.57 14.63 -9.23
N CYS A 184 -5.33 14.64 -8.78
CA CYS A 184 -4.15 14.38 -9.61
C CYS A 184 -4.12 12.97 -10.21
N MET A 185 -4.95 12.02 -9.72
CA MET A 185 -5.02 10.63 -10.19
C MET A 185 -6.30 10.31 -10.96
N LEU A 186 -7.30 11.19 -11.01
CA LEU A 186 -8.58 10.91 -11.67
C LEU A 186 -8.41 10.44 -13.12
N LYS A 187 -7.59 11.16 -13.91
CA LYS A 187 -7.33 10.82 -15.33
C LYS A 187 -6.63 9.46 -15.55
N PHE A 188 -6.08 8.85 -14.51
CA PHE A 188 -5.44 7.54 -14.60
C PHE A 188 -6.33 6.42 -14.10
N PHE A 189 -7.48 6.80 -13.53
CA PHE A 189 -8.44 5.87 -12.97
C PHE A 189 -9.61 5.58 -13.94
N ASP A 190 -9.95 6.53 -14.80
CA ASP A 190 -10.95 6.38 -15.87
C ASP A 190 -10.48 5.40 -16.95
#